data_07f9ef63e919e33f58476cb06926bd15
#
_entry.id   07f9ef63e919e33f58476cb06926bd15
#
_cell.length_a   1.000
_cell.length_b   1.000
_cell.length_c   1.000
_cell.angle_alpha   90.00
_cell.angle_beta   90.00
_cell.angle_gamma   90.00
#
_symmetry.space_group_name_H-M   'P 1'
#
loop_
_entity.id
_entity.type
_entity.pdbx_description
1 polymer ?
#
loop_
_entity_poly.entity_id
_entity_poly.type
_entity_poly.pdbx_seq_one_letter_code
_entity_poly.pdbx_strand_id
1 'polypeptide(L)'
;MLTARTRHLNRLRRCAFEDTGRLEGVNPQESRPSQLDIASWEYSEDFVAPSEAFRNAHAAALEDGLPAVTSGTAAMLTFLARLVSAQAAVEIGTDAGVTALSLLSGMAQRGVLTSVDPEAFHQETAREVLKEAQIATNRFRTIASNPLDVLPKLRGGAYDLVLINGDRLEYVEYLSQALRLLRSGGLLIMNDALASYHLADPDNQDDDTLIIREALESVQQTEGLTTSLVPVGVGLLLAVKD
;
A
#
# COMPACT_ATOMS: atom_id res chain seq x y z
N MET A 1 29.53 -25.74 -10.27
CA MET A 1 29.48 -26.14 -8.84
C MET A 1 28.40 -25.30 -8.16
N LEU A 2 27.16 -25.77 -8.12
CA LEU A 2 26.08 -25.11 -7.41
C LEU A 2 26.30 -25.32 -5.91
N THR A 3 26.42 -24.23 -5.19
CA THR A 3 26.78 -24.19 -3.77
C THR A 3 25.70 -24.76 -2.89
N ALA A 4 26.07 -25.27 -1.71
CA ALA A 4 25.23 -25.93 -0.70
C ALA A 4 23.98 -25.10 -0.25
N ARG A 5 23.95 -23.79 -0.50
CA ARG A 5 22.83 -22.90 -0.18
C ARG A 5 21.54 -23.20 -0.95
N THR A 6 21.67 -23.52 -2.25
CA THR A 6 20.48 -23.79 -3.11
C THR A 6 19.79 -25.11 -2.73
N ARG A 7 20.51 -26.05 -2.12
CA ARG A 7 19.95 -27.33 -1.63
C ARG A 7 19.18 -27.18 -0.32
N HIS A 8 19.49 -26.18 0.48
CA HIS A 8 18.83 -25.94 1.77
C HIS A 8 17.43 -25.31 1.57
N LEU A 9 17.31 -24.36 0.66
CA LEU A 9 16.03 -23.71 0.30
C LEU A 9 15.01 -24.69 -0.32
N ASN A 10 15.50 -25.64 -1.15
CA ASN A 10 14.63 -26.67 -1.71
C ASN A 10 14.18 -27.72 -0.67
N ARG A 11 14.92 -27.88 0.43
CA ARG A 11 14.54 -28.79 1.52
C ARG A 11 13.49 -28.19 2.44
N LEU A 12 13.55 -26.87 2.68
CA LEU A 12 12.55 -26.16 3.49
C LEU A 12 11.18 -26.06 2.79
N ARG A 13 11.17 -25.96 1.46
CA ARG A 13 9.92 -26.02 0.68
C ARG A 13 9.23 -27.38 0.71
N ARG A 14 9.93 -28.48 0.96
CA ARG A 14 9.36 -29.82 1.10
C ARG A 14 8.87 -30.14 2.52
N CYS A 15 9.51 -29.60 3.56
CA CYS A 15 9.12 -29.90 4.95
C CYS A 15 7.91 -29.11 5.46
N ALA A 16 7.55 -27.96 4.84
CA ALA A 16 6.40 -27.17 5.27
C ALA A 16 5.05 -27.70 4.76
N PHE A 17 5.01 -28.77 3.95
CA PHE A 17 3.79 -29.29 3.32
C PHE A 17 3.43 -30.74 3.67
N GLU A 18 4.19 -31.41 4.54
CA GLU A 18 3.99 -32.85 4.80
C GLU A 18 3.33 -33.20 6.14
N ASP A 19 2.97 -32.22 6.99
CA ASP A 19 2.40 -32.55 8.31
C ASP A 19 1.15 -31.73 8.68
N THR A 20 0.17 -31.65 7.76
CA THR A 20 -1.19 -31.32 8.15
C THR A 20 -2.07 -32.53 7.94
N GLY A 21 -2.54 -33.08 9.08
CA GLY A 21 -3.43 -34.22 9.11
C GLY A 21 -4.57 -34.10 8.12
N ARG A 22 -4.74 -35.12 7.28
CA ARG A 22 -5.83 -35.27 6.30
C ARG A 22 -7.16 -35.00 6.99
N LEU A 23 -7.78 -33.88 6.67
CA LEU A 23 -9.21 -33.73 6.83
C LEU A 23 -9.86 -34.60 5.75
N GLU A 24 -10.36 -35.78 6.14
CA GLU A 24 -11.07 -36.68 5.25
C GLU A 24 -12.34 -35.94 4.72
N GLY A 25 -12.42 -35.74 3.42
CA GLY A 25 -13.63 -35.31 2.74
C GLY A 25 -13.55 -34.01 1.93
N VAL A 26 -12.43 -33.29 1.90
CA VAL A 26 -12.27 -32.12 1.02
C VAL A 26 -11.31 -32.48 -0.12
N ASN A 27 -11.83 -32.57 -1.33
CA ASN A 27 -11.00 -32.75 -2.53
C ASN A 27 -10.10 -31.50 -2.70
N PRO A 28 -8.75 -31.64 -2.59
CA PRO A 28 -7.85 -30.49 -2.72
C PRO A 28 -7.94 -29.75 -4.08
N GLN A 29 -8.56 -30.34 -5.08
CA GLN A 29 -8.81 -29.75 -6.40
C GLN A 29 -10.08 -28.90 -6.46
N GLU A 30 -11.03 -29.09 -5.52
CA GLU A 30 -12.27 -28.30 -5.44
C GLU A 30 -12.08 -27.01 -4.60
N SER A 31 -10.99 -26.91 -3.82
CA SER A 31 -10.74 -25.76 -2.93
C SER A 31 -9.88 -24.63 -3.53
N ARG A 32 -9.36 -24.80 -4.74
CA ARG A 32 -8.72 -23.69 -5.46
C ARG A 32 -9.72 -23.13 -6.46
N PRO A 33 -10.16 -21.87 -6.34
CA PRO A 33 -10.89 -21.24 -7.44
C PRO A 33 -10.00 -21.35 -8.68
N SER A 34 -10.50 -22.02 -9.70
CA SER A 34 -9.77 -22.29 -10.96
C SER A 34 -9.49 -21.00 -11.75
N GLN A 35 -10.14 -19.91 -11.37
CA GLN A 35 -9.91 -18.53 -11.80
C GLN A 35 -10.44 -17.63 -10.67
N LEU A 36 -9.75 -16.53 -10.36
CA LEU A 36 -10.36 -15.46 -9.59
C LEU A 36 -11.55 -14.99 -10.45
N ASP A 37 -12.76 -15.29 -10.00
CA ASP A 37 -13.95 -14.84 -10.72
C ASP A 37 -13.98 -13.29 -10.64
N ILE A 38 -13.88 -12.64 -11.81
CA ILE A 38 -13.90 -11.18 -11.93
C ILE A 38 -15.10 -10.60 -11.19
N ALA A 39 -16.26 -11.24 -11.27
CA ALA A 39 -17.47 -10.82 -10.58
C ALA A 39 -17.31 -10.85 -9.03
N SER A 40 -16.60 -11.84 -8.50
CA SER A 40 -16.29 -11.89 -7.05
C SER A 40 -15.30 -10.83 -6.63
N TRP A 41 -14.32 -10.52 -7.47
CA TRP A 41 -13.40 -9.42 -7.23
C TRP A 41 -14.12 -8.06 -7.29
N GLU A 42 -14.92 -7.80 -8.34
CA GLU A 42 -15.74 -6.59 -8.46
C GLU A 42 -16.68 -6.43 -7.25
N TYR A 43 -17.34 -7.52 -6.82
CA TYR A 43 -18.19 -7.51 -5.62
C TYR A 43 -17.41 -7.10 -4.38
N SER A 44 -16.17 -7.58 -4.20
CA SER A 44 -15.34 -7.22 -3.04
C SER A 44 -14.87 -5.76 -3.09
N GLU A 45 -14.55 -5.24 -4.28
CA GLU A 45 -14.18 -3.84 -4.49
C GLU A 45 -15.34 -2.88 -4.17
N ASP A 46 -16.57 -3.26 -4.49
CA ASP A 46 -17.77 -2.47 -4.30
C ASP A 46 -18.49 -2.74 -2.97
N PHE A 47 -17.97 -3.66 -2.13
CA PHE A 47 -18.62 -4.08 -0.89
C PHE A 47 -18.86 -2.92 0.07
N VAL A 48 -17.91 -1.99 0.17
CA VAL A 48 -18.05 -0.75 0.95
C VAL A 48 -18.48 0.36 0.01
N ALA A 49 -19.73 0.82 0.14
CA ALA A 49 -20.21 1.94 -0.66
C ALA A 49 -19.35 3.19 -0.41
N PRO A 50 -18.76 3.79 -1.46
CA PRO A 50 -17.93 4.97 -1.32
C PRO A 50 -18.73 6.16 -0.83
N SER A 51 -18.12 7.01 0.02
CA SER A 51 -18.73 8.25 0.48
C SER A 51 -18.92 9.25 -0.69
N GLU A 52 -19.79 10.23 -0.53
CA GLU A 52 -19.95 11.29 -1.52
C GLU A 52 -18.63 12.05 -1.75
N ALA A 53 -17.92 12.38 -0.67
CA ALA A 53 -16.62 13.04 -0.74
C ALA A 53 -15.60 12.22 -1.56
N PHE A 54 -15.57 10.88 -1.36
CA PHE A 54 -14.70 10.01 -2.16
C PHE A 54 -15.10 10.04 -3.64
N ARG A 55 -16.40 9.89 -3.96
CA ARG A 55 -16.85 9.91 -5.36
C ARG A 55 -16.50 11.21 -6.07
N ASN A 56 -16.68 12.34 -5.39
CA ASN A 56 -16.34 13.65 -5.94
C ASN A 56 -14.83 13.78 -6.18
N ALA A 57 -14.01 13.39 -5.19
CA ALA A 57 -12.55 13.40 -5.30
C ALA A 57 -12.05 12.49 -6.42
N HIS A 58 -12.61 11.28 -6.53
CA HIS A 58 -12.26 10.32 -7.56
C HIS A 58 -12.64 10.82 -8.95
N ALA A 59 -13.83 11.42 -9.12
CA ALA A 59 -14.25 12.00 -10.38
C ALA A 59 -13.35 13.16 -10.80
N ALA A 60 -13.02 14.08 -9.87
CA ALA A 60 -12.10 15.19 -10.13
C ALA A 60 -10.70 14.69 -10.55
N ALA A 61 -10.18 13.65 -9.88
CA ALA A 61 -8.91 13.05 -10.27
C ALA A 61 -8.91 12.55 -11.72
N LEU A 62 -9.99 11.84 -12.12
CA LEU A 62 -10.11 11.33 -13.49
C LEU A 62 -10.27 12.46 -14.53
N GLU A 63 -10.98 13.55 -14.19
CA GLU A 63 -11.11 14.74 -15.06
C GLU A 63 -9.75 15.41 -15.29
N ASP A 64 -8.90 15.45 -14.26
CA ASP A 64 -7.55 16.01 -14.32
C ASP A 64 -6.52 15.03 -14.91
N GLY A 65 -6.94 13.80 -15.26
CA GLY A 65 -6.05 12.76 -15.79
C GLY A 65 -5.07 12.19 -14.76
N LEU A 66 -5.37 12.34 -13.46
CA LEU A 66 -4.55 11.86 -12.37
C LEU A 66 -4.96 10.42 -11.95
N PRO A 67 -4.00 9.62 -11.46
CA PRO A 67 -4.31 8.31 -10.91
C PRO A 67 -5.28 8.42 -9.73
N ALA A 68 -6.20 7.47 -9.63
CA ALA A 68 -7.09 7.36 -8.48
C ALA A 68 -7.25 5.91 -8.08
N VAL A 69 -7.16 5.65 -6.78
CA VAL A 69 -7.32 4.30 -6.24
C VAL A 69 -8.78 3.84 -6.31
N THR A 70 -8.99 2.53 -6.39
CA THR A 70 -10.32 1.93 -6.39
C THR A 70 -11.08 2.14 -5.08
N SER A 71 -12.41 1.91 -5.11
CA SER A 71 -13.25 1.96 -3.90
C SER A 71 -12.78 0.98 -2.82
N GLY A 72 -12.39 -0.23 -3.21
CA GLY A 72 -11.87 -1.25 -2.30
C GLY A 72 -10.55 -0.83 -1.67
N THR A 73 -9.63 -0.28 -2.47
CA THR A 73 -8.37 0.27 -1.93
C THR A 73 -8.63 1.40 -0.95
N ALA A 74 -9.50 2.36 -1.27
CA ALA A 74 -9.84 3.47 -0.39
C ALA A 74 -10.48 2.99 0.94
N ALA A 75 -11.39 2.00 0.86
CA ALA A 75 -11.99 1.38 2.04
C ALA A 75 -10.92 0.69 2.90
N MET A 76 -9.97 -0.04 2.28
CA MET A 76 -8.88 -0.70 2.97
C MET A 76 -7.95 0.31 3.65
N LEU A 77 -7.56 1.40 2.99
CA LEU A 77 -6.75 2.47 3.59
C LEU A 77 -7.44 3.08 4.81
N THR A 78 -8.74 3.35 4.69
CA THR A 78 -9.56 3.86 5.81
C THR A 78 -9.60 2.87 6.97
N PHE A 79 -9.83 1.59 6.68
CA PHE A 79 -9.87 0.51 7.68
C PHE A 79 -8.52 0.37 8.40
N LEU A 80 -7.42 0.33 7.66
CA LEU A 80 -6.07 0.17 8.21
C LEU A 80 -5.67 1.37 9.08
N ALA A 81 -5.91 2.60 8.62
CA ALA A 81 -5.65 3.80 9.41
C ALA A 81 -6.45 3.81 10.73
N ARG A 82 -7.70 3.30 10.70
CA ARG A 82 -8.54 3.12 11.88
C ARG A 82 -8.01 2.02 12.79
N LEU A 83 -7.62 0.90 12.22
CA LEU A 83 -7.12 -0.28 12.95
C LEU A 83 -5.91 0.07 13.83
N VAL A 84 -4.94 0.81 13.27
CA VAL A 84 -3.75 1.25 14.02
C VAL A 84 -3.99 2.53 14.82
N SER A 85 -5.22 3.08 14.78
CA SER A 85 -5.58 4.35 15.43
C SER A 85 -4.59 5.47 15.10
N ALA A 86 -4.20 5.59 13.83
CA ALA A 86 -3.12 6.44 13.37
C ALA A 86 -3.30 7.90 13.80
N GLN A 87 -2.31 8.45 14.49
CA GLN A 87 -2.23 9.86 14.89
C GLN A 87 -1.22 10.64 14.05
N ALA A 88 -0.16 9.99 13.61
CA ALA A 88 0.85 10.55 12.73
C ALA A 88 1.09 9.63 11.54
N ALA A 89 0.79 10.11 10.34
CA ALA A 89 1.00 9.37 9.10
C ALA A 89 1.83 10.17 8.10
N VAL A 90 2.55 9.44 7.23
CA VAL A 90 3.22 9.99 6.05
C VAL A 90 2.65 9.32 4.81
N GLU A 91 2.41 10.11 3.79
CA GLU A 91 2.07 9.66 2.44
C GLU A 91 3.14 10.16 1.48
N ILE A 92 3.62 9.27 0.65
CA ILE A 92 4.60 9.53 -0.40
C ILE A 92 3.87 9.37 -1.74
N GLY A 93 3.72 10.46 -2.48
CA GLY A 93 2.82 10.53 -3.64
C GLY A 93 1.41 10.92 -3.24
N THR A 94 1.03 12.15 -3.53
CA THR A 94 -0.27 12.74 -3.15
C THR A 94 -1.32 12.54 -4.23
N ASP A 95 -0.90 12.54 -5.49
CA ASP A 95 -1.78 12.57 -6.67
C ASP A 95 -2.93 13.58 -6.47
N ALA A 96 -4.17 13.16 -6.75
CA ALA A 96 -5.36 13.99 -6.54
C ALA A 96 -5.88 14.05 -5.09
N GLY A 97 -5.15 13.46 -4.11
CA GLY A 97 -5.56 13.47 -2.70
C GLY A 97 -6.63 12.46 -2.31
N VAL A 98 -6.99 11.52 -3.18
CA VAL A 98 -7.99 10.47 -2.90
C VAL A 98 -7.50 9.53 -1.80
N THR A 99 -6.21 9.17 -1.81
CA THR A 99 -5.55 8.35 -0.79
C THR A 99 -5.44 9.11 0.53
N ALA A 100 -5.07 10.40 0.48
CA ALA A 100 -5.04 11.29 1.64
C ALA A 100 -6.41 11.38 2.33
N LEU A 101 -7.49 11.56 1.56
CA LEU A 101 -8.86 11.58 2.06
C LEU A 101 -9.22 10.26 2.75
N SER A 102 -8.85 9.14 2.14
CA SER A 102 -9.12 7.80 2.67
C SER A 102 -8.41 7.55 3.99
N LEU A 103 -7.12 7.89 4.08
CA LEU A 103 -6.34 7.79 5.32
C LEU A 103 -6.93 8.69 6.42
N LEU A 104 -7.18 9.97 6.13
CA LEU A 104 -7.71 10.94 7.08
C LEU A 104 -9.11 10.57 7.60
N SER A 105 -9.91 9.89 6.79
CA SER A 105 -11.22 9.36 7.20
C SER A 105 -11.12 8.23 8.24
N GLY A 106 -10.03 7.46 8.20
CA GLY A 106 -9.74 6.37 9.15
C GLY A 106 -8.96 6.82 10.38
N MET A 107 -8.07 7.79 10.25
CA MET A 107 -7.17 8.26 11.30
C MET A 107 -7.91 8.80 12.53
N ALA A 108 -7.23 8.85 13.67
CA ALA A 108 -7.74 9.48 14.87
C ALA A 108 -8.19 10.93 14.60
N GLN A 109 -9.19 11.43 15.36
CA GLN A 109 -9.80 12.74 15.12
C GLN A 109 -8.78 13.91 15.11
N ARG A 110 -7.70 13.80 15.88
CA ARG A 110 -6.61 14.77 15.93
C ARG A 110 -5.37 14.32 15.16
N GLY A 111 -5.48 13.22 14.42
CA GLY A 111 -4.39 12.67 13.61
C GLY A 111 -3.99 13.62 12.49
N VAL A 112 -2.71 13.68 12.21
CA VAL A 112 -2.11 14.54 11.18
C VAL A 112 -1.43 13.68 10.12
N LEU A 113 -1.81 13.90 8.87
CA LEU A 113 -1.15 13.36 7.69
C LEU A 113 -0.14 14.37 7.15
N THR A 114 1.08 13.90 6.84
CA THR A 114 2.06 14.64 6.05
C THR A 114 2.15 13.97 4.69
N SER A 115 1.73 14.67 3.64
CA SER A 115 1.74 14.19 2.26
C SER A 115 2.82 14.91 1.46
N VAL A 116 3.67 14.15 0.77
CA VAL A 116 4.83 14.66 0.03
C VAL A 116 4.71 14.24 -1.43
N ASP A 117 4.78 15.23 -2.33
CA ASP A 117 4.69 15.00 -3.78
C ASP A 117 5.54 16.08 -4.48
N PRO A 118 6.31 15.76 -5.53
CA PRO A 118 7.10 16.76 -6.25
C PRO A 118 6.24 17.77 -6.99
N GLU A 119 5.02 17.38 -7.41
CA GLU A 119 4.16 18.20 -8.23
C GLU A 119 3.30 19.15 -7.38
N ALA A 120 3.51 20.46 -7.53
CA ALA A 120 2.74 21.47 -6.80
C ALA A 120 1.25 21.41 -7.14
N PHE A 121 0.92 21.06 -8.39
CA PHE A 121 -0.47 20.90 -8.85
C PHE A 121 -1.20 19.79 -8.06
N HIS A 122 -0.58 18.61 -7.86
CA HIS A 122 -1.13 17.54 -7.05
C HIS A 122 -1.45 18.01 -5.62
N GLN A 123 -0.54 18.79 -5.04
CA GLN A 123 -0.73 19.34 -3.70
C GLN A 123 -1.87 20.38 -3.63
N GLU A 124 -2.11 21.14 -4.68
CA GLU A 124 -3.24 22.07 -4.76
C GLU A 124 -4.56 21.31 -4.88
N THR A 125 -4.65 20.37 -5.83
CA THR A 125 -5.83 19.50 -6.02
C THR A 125 -6.18 18.76 -4.73
N ALA A 126 -5.20 18.14 -4.06
CA ALA A 126 -5.43 17.45 -2.79
C ALA A 126 -5.98 18.38 -1.68
N ARG A 127 -5.48 19.64 -1.60
CA ARG A 127 -6.03 20.62 -0.63
C ARG A 127 -7.49 20.95 -0.91
N GLU A 128 -7.86 21.10 -2.18
CA GLU A 128 -9.25 21.36 -2.57
C GLU A 128 -10.15 20.19 -2.22
N VAL A 129 -9.76 18.97 -2.58
CA VAL A 129 -10.47 17.73 -2.23
C VAL A 129 -10.68 17.61 -0.72
N LEU A 130 -9.62 17.79 0.06
CA LEU A 130 -9.71 17.67 1.53
C LEU A 130 -10.56 18.79 2.15
N LYS A 131 -10.55 20.00 1.58
CA LYS A 131 -11.38 21.10 2.01
C LYS A 131 -12.86 20.86 1.70
N GLU A 132 -13.18 20.36 0.50
CA GLU A 132 -14.56 19.99 0.13
C GLU A 132 -15.10 18.86 1.01
N ALA A 133 -14.25 17.90 1.36
CA ALA A 133 -14.55 16.83 2.31
C ALA A 133 -14.62 17.32 3.78
N GLN A 134 -14.50 18.62 4.03
CA GLN A 134 -14.55 19.25 5.35
C GLN A 134 -13.47 18.73 6.33
N ILE A 135 -12.33 18.27 5.82
CA ILE A 135 -11.19 17.93 6.64
C ILE A 135 -10.55 19.21 7.19
N ALA A 136 -10.39 19.27 8.51
CA ALA A 136 -9.79 20.44 9.16
C ALA A 136 -8.34 20.64 8.70
N THR A 137 -7.96 21.88 8.33
CA THR A 137 -6.67 22.23 7.73
C THR A 137 -5.45 21.92 8.60
N ASN A 138 -5.64 21.79 9.91
CA ASN A 138 -4.58 21.39 10.84
C ASN A 138 -4.35 19.87 10.88
N ARG A 139 -5.14 19.08 10.16
CA ARG A 139 -5.00 17.63 10.08
C ARG A 139 -4.15 17.15 8.92
N PHE A 140 -3.77 18.01 8.00
CA PHE A 140 -2.91 17.63 6.88
C PHE A 140 -1.87 18.70 6.57
N ARG A 141 -0.71 18.22 6.13
CA ARG A 141 0.42 19.03 5.66
C ARG A 141 0.81 18.52 4.30
N THR A 142 0.77 19.39 3.31
CA THR A 142 1.21 19.09 1.95
C THR A 142 2.57 19.73 1.70
N ILE A 143 3.51 18.96 1.17
CA ILE A 143 4.88 19.39 0.89
C ILE A 143 5.18 19.15 -0.58
N ALA A 144 5.23 20.22 -1.39
CA ALA A 144 5.60 20.15 -2.80
C ALA A 144 7.13 20.11 -2.92
N SER A 145 7.69 18.91 -2.93
CA SER A 145 9.14 18.66 -3.05
C SER A 145 9.39 17.19 -3.34
N ASN A 146 10.57 16.88 -3.91
CA ASN A 146 10.98 15.48 -4.07
C ASN A 146 10.95 14.76 -2.72
N PRO A 147 10.27 13.59 -2.62
CA PRO A 147 10.16 12.85 -1.38
C PRO A 147 11.51 12.46 -0.80
N LEU A 148 12.49 12.05 -1.60
CA LEU A 148 13.82 11.67 -1.12
C LEU A 148 14.61 12.83 -0.50
N ASP A 149 14.24 14.08 -0.80
CA ASP A 149 14.79 15.27 -0.15
C ASP A 149 14.11 15.60 1.19
N VAL A 150 12.85 15.19 1.36
CA VAL A 150 12.01 15.52 2.53
C VAL A 150 12.09 14.42 3.58
N LEU A 151 11.90 13.16 3.17
CA LEU A 151 11.81 12.03 4.09
C LEU A 151 12.98 11.93 5.07
N PRO A 152 14.26 12.11 4.66
CA PRO A 152 15.39 12.07 5.60
C PRO A 152 15.33 13.11 6.72
N LYS A 153 14.62 14.24 6.51
CA LYS A 153 14.45 15.32 7.48
C LYS A 153 13.31 15.07 8.48
N LEU A 154 12.44 14.10 8.18
CA LEU A 154 11.36 13.70 9.07
C LEU A 154 11.91 12.84 10.22
N ARG A 155 11.28 12.95 11.38
CA ARG A 155 11.71 12.24 12.61
C ARG A 155 11.49 10.73 12.45
N GLY A 156 12.56 9.95 12.60
CA GLY A 156 12.49 8.49 12.64
C GLY A 156 11.74 7.97 13.88
N GLY A 157 11.07 6.83 13.72
CA GLY A 157 10.34 6.16 14.79
C GLY A 157 9.14 6.94 15.34
N ALA A 158 8.56 7.87 14.57
CA ALA A 158 7.53 8.79 15.05
C ALA A 158 6.16 8.61 14.38
N TYR A 159 6.05 7.75 13.39
CA TYR A 159 4.83 7.61 12.59
C TYR A 159 4.15 6.26 12.83
N ASP A 160 2.83 6.30 12.91
CA ASP A 160 1.98 5.13 13.07
C ASP A 160 1.75 4.42 11.74
N LEU A 161 1.77 5.18 10.64
CA LEU A 161 1.49 4.68 9.30
C LEU A 161 2.32 5.43 8.27
N VAL A 162 2.86 4.70 7.29
CA VAL A 162 3.45 5.26 6.08
C VAL A 162 2.82 4.59 4.87
N LEU A 163 2.29 5.40 3.94
CA LEU A 163 1.80 4.97 2.63
C LEU A 163 2.83 5.34 1.55
N ILE A 164 3.23 4.37 0.75
CA ILE A 164 4.03 4.56 -0.47
C ILE A 164 3.06 4.47 -1.66
N ASN A 165 2.93 5.57 -2.40
CA ASN A 165 2.07 5.73 -3.57
C ASN A 165 2.71 6.66 -4.63
N GLY A 166 4.02 6.90 -4.54
CA GLY A 166 4.76 7.78 -5.42
C GLY A 166 5.32 7.09 -6.67
N ASP A 167 6.42 7.64 -7.20
CA ASP A 167 7.10 7.08 -8.35
C ASP A 167 7.60 5.66 -8.05
N ARG A 168 7.18 4.69 -8.88
CA ARG A 168 7.53 3.27 -8.71
C ARG A 168 9.02 3.03 -8.80
N LEU A 169 9.73 3.79 -9.62
CA LEU A 169 11.17 3.66 -9.78
C LEU A 169 11.96 3.97 -8.49
N GLU A 170 11.34 4.64 -7.53
CA GLU A 170 11.94 5.01 -6.24
C GLU A 170 11.40 4.15 -5.06
N TYR A 171 10.65 3.07 -5.32
CA TYR A 171 9.99 2.27 -4.27
C TYR A 171 10.97 1.63 -3.29
N VAL A 172 12.15 1.22 -3.73
CA VAL A 172 13.18 0.64 -2.85
C VAL A 172 13.69 1.68 -1.84
N GLU A 173 13.96 2.91 -2.32
CA GLU A 173 14.40 4.03 -1.49
C GLU A 173 13.28 4.49 -0.56
N TYR A 174 12.04 4.60 -1.06
CA TYR A 174 10.88 4.94 -0.23
C TYR A 174 10.65 3.93 0.87
N LEU A 175 10.81 2.63 0.58
CA LEU A 175 10.70 1.56 1.55
C LEU A 175 11.71 1.73 2.70
N SER A 176 12.98 1.99 2.37
CA SER A 176 14.03 2.23 3.36
C SER A 176 13.67 3.40 4.28
N GLN A 177 13.19 4.52 3.71
CA GLN A 177 12.76 5.66 4.50
C GLN A 177 11.50 5.38 5.31
N ALA A 178 10.51 4.70 4.74
CA ALA A 178 9.29 4.34 5.44
C ALA A 178 9.56 3.49 6.70
N LEU A 179 10.41 2.47 6.58
CA LEU A 179 10.81 1.63 7.71
C LEU A 179 11.55 2.42 8.79
N ARG A 180 12.37 3.41 8.42
CA ARG A 180 13.03 4.31 9.38
C ARG A 180 12.03 5.22 10.11
N LEU A 181 11.01 5.71 9.39
CA LEU A 181 10.00 6.64 9.93
C LEU A 181 9.04 5.96 10.88
N LEU A 182 8.66 4.71 10.61
CA LEU A 182 7.72 3.94 11.42
C LEU A 182 8.27 3.68 12.83
N ARG A 183 7.39 3.86 13.82
CA ARG A 183 7.62 3.35 15.17
C ARG A 183 7.46 1.83 15.22
N SER A 184 7.85 1.19 16.32
CA SER A 184 7.46 -0.19 16.62
C SER A 184 5.92 -0.31 16.67
N GLY A 185 5.36 -1.35 16.07
CA GLY A 185 3.93 -1.54 15.83
C GLY A 185 3.33 -0.60 14.77
N GLY A 186 4.16 0.14 14.04
CA GLY A 186 3.73 1.00 12.93
C GLY A 186 3.49 0.21 11.65
N LEU A 187 2.59 0.70 10.80
CA LEU A 187 2.13 0.06 9.57
C LEU A 187 2.71 0.72 8.34
N LEU A 188 3.42 -0.06 7.52
CA LEU A 188 3.74 0.25 6.14
C LEU A 188 2.61 -0.22 5.24
N ILE A 189 2.22 0.63 4.28
CA ILE A 189 1.37 0.29 3.15
C ILE A 189 2.11 0.70 1.87
N MET A 190 2.25 -0.22 0.92
CA MET A 190 2.76 0.09 -0.42
C MET A 190 1.67 -0.22 -1.43
N ASN A 191 1.21 0.81 -2.14
CA ASN A 191 0.22 0.68 -3.20
C ASN A 191 0.86 0.16 -4.49
N ASP A 192 0.04 -0.38 -5.38
CA ASP A 192 0.43 -0.99 -6.65
C ASP A 192 1.49 -2.10 -6.51
N ALA A 193 1.40 -2.84 -5.42
CA ALA A 193 2.33 -3.92 -5.10
C ALA A 193 2.20 -5.14 -6.04
N LEU A 194 1.22 -5.16 -6.95
CA LEU A 194 1.10 -6.15 -8.02
C LEU A 194 1.56 -5.61 -9.39
N ALA A 195 2.22 -4.45 -9.42
CA ALA A 195 2.72 -3.82 -10.65
C ALA A 195 1.62 -3.77 -11.73
N SER A 196 0.48 -3.17 -11.41
CA SER A 196 -0.70 -3.14 -12.31
C SER A 196 -1.04 -4.51 -12.89
N TYR A 197 -0.93 -5.57 -12.06
CA TYR A 197 -1.14 -7.00 -12.37
C TYR A 197 -0.05 -7.69 -13.21
N HIS A 198 1.06 -7.02 -13.50
CA HIS A 198 2.20 -7.59 -14.24
C HIS A 198 3.19 -8.36 -13.36
N LEU A 199 3.09 -8.24 -12.03
CA LEU A 199 4.06 -8.80 -11.09
C LEU A 199 4.26 -10.32 -11.27
N ALA A 200 3.16 -11.06 -11.51
CA ALA A 200 3.18 -12.52 -11.61
C ALA A 200 3.65 -13.05 -12.97
N ASP A 201 3.77 -12.19 -13.97
CA ASP A 201 4.29 -12.55 -15.29
C ASP A 201 5.82 -12.60 -15.26
N PRO A 202 6.45 -13.80 -15.36
CA PRO A 202 7.90 -13.93 -15.28
C PRO A 202 8.62 -13.32 -16.50
N ASP A 203 7.92 -13.15 -17.61
CA ASP A 203 8.46 -12.62 -18.85
C ASP A 203 8.39 -11.08 -18.90
N ASN A 204 7.62 -10.46 -18.00
CA ASN A 204 7.58 -9.01 -17.91
C ASN A 204 8.90 -8.48 -17.31
N GLN A 205 9.58 -7.63 -18.07
CA GLN A 205 10.87 -7.02 -17.74
C GLN A 205 10.80 -5.50 -17.73
N ASP A 206 9.60 -4.92 -17.61
CA ASP A 206 9.43 -3.48 -17.48
C ASP A 206 10.09 -2.99 -16.19
N ASP A 207 10.74 -1.84 -16.23
CA ASP A 207 11.50 -1.27 -15.12
C ASP A 207 10.64 -1.17 -13.85
N ASP A 208 9.42 -0.68 -13.96
CA ASP A 208 8.46 -0.60 -12.84
C ASP A 208 8.23 -1.96 -12.17
N THR A 209 8.00 -3.00 -12.99
CA THR A 209 7.75 -4.36 -12.48
C THR A 209 8.99 -4.93 -11.79
N LEU A 210 10.18 -4.69 -12.34
CA LEU A 210 11.43 -5.15 -11.76
C LEU A 210 11.71 -4.48 -10.42
N ILE A 211 11.51 -3.17 -10.31
CA ILE A 211 11.71 -2.42 -9.06
C ILE A 211 10.70 -2.86 -8.00
N ILE A 212 9.43 -3.08 -8.37
CA ILE A 212 8.43 -3.57 -7.41
C ILE A 212 8.79 -4.98 -6.92
N ARG A 213 9.29 -5.88 -7.78
CA ARG A 213 9.80 -7.20 -7.36
C ARG A 213 10.95 -7.06 -6.37
N GLU A 214 11.91 -6.18 -6.65
CA GLU A 214 13.03 -5.90 -5.74
C GLU A 214 12.55 -5.36 -4.40
N ALA A 215 11.61 -4.41 -4.40
CA ALA A 215 11.01 -3.87 -3.18
C ALA A 215 10.31 -4.96 -2.34
N LEU A 216 9.51 -5.83 -2.97
CA LEU A 216 8.85 -6.94 -2.29
C LEU A 216 9.84 -7.96 -1.73
N GLU A 217 10.90 -8.29 -2.48
CA GLU A 217 11.97 -9.18 -2.03
C GLU A 217 12.72 -8.58 -0.84
N SER A 218 13.02 -7.29 -0.89
CA SER A 218 13.64 -6.55 0.22
C SER A 218 12.81 -6.62 1.50
N VAL A 219 11.47 -6.45 1.38
CA VAL A 219 10.56 -6.59 2.54
C VAL A 219 10.57 -8.00 3.09
N GLN A 220 10.56 -9.04 2.24
CA GLN A 220 10.59 -10.44 2.69
C GLN A 220 11.89 -10.81 3.40
N GLN A 221 13.01 -10.14 3.05
CA GLN A 221 14.33 -10.37 3.64
C GLN A 221 14.58 -9.52 4.89
N THR A 222 13.74 -8.51 5.16
CA THR A 222 13.90 -7.62 6.31
C THR A 222 13.36 -8.32 7.56
N GLU A 223 14.23 -8.52 8.55
CA GLU A 223 13.83 -9.03 9.86
C GLU A 223 12.98 -8.01 10.63
N GLY A 224 12.10 -8.48 11.51
CA GLY A 224 11.24 -7.62 12.32
C GLY A 224 10.08 -6.99 11.54
N LEU A 225 9.61 -7.64 10.47
CA LEU A 225 8.40 -7.28 9.76
C LEU A 225 7.42 -8.45 9.70
N THR A 226 6.17 -8.18 10.07
CA THR A 226 5.04 -9.07 9.79
C THR A 226 4.33 -8.57 8.54
N THR A 227 4.32 -9.36 7.46
CA THR A 227 3.94 -8.91 6.12
C THR A 227 2.75 -9.65 5.54
N SER A 228 1.97 -8.98 4.68
CA SER A 228 0.91 -9.57 3.87
C SER A 228 0.80 -8.83 2.54
N LEU A 229 0.55 -9.57 1.45
CA LEU A 229 0.21 -9.00 0.14
C LEU A 229 -1.26 -9.26 -0.14
N VAL A 230 -2.03 -8.19 -0.30
CA VAL A 230 -3.50 -8.21 -0.44
C VAL A 230 -3.90 -7.78 -1.84
N PRO A 231 -4.68 -8.59 -2.59
CA PRO A 231 -5.06 -8.30 -3.97
C PRO A 231 -6.30 -7.39 -4.04
N VAL A 232 -6.25 -6.24 -3.36
CA VAL A 232 -7.26 -5.17 -3.45
C VAL A 232 -6.75 -4.08 -4.39
N GLY A 233 -7.60 -3.56 -5.27
CA GLY A 233 -7.17 -2.65 -6.33
C GLY A 233 -6.03 -3.27 -7.14
N VAL A 234 -4.97 -2.54 -7.32
CA VAL A 234 -3.73 -2.99 -8.00
C VAL A 234 -2.72 -3.66 -7.04
N GLY A 235 -3.19 -4.07 -5.87
CA GLY A 235 -2.42 -4.76 -4.83
C GLY A 235 -1.85 -3.83 -3.77
N LEU A 236 -1.98 -4.25 -2.51
CA LEU A 236 -1.36 -3.59 -1.36
C LEU A 236 -0.40 -4.55 -0.65
N LEU A 237 0.87 -4.16 -0.55
CA LEU A 237 1.76 -4.76 0.43
C LEU A 237 1.52 -4.08 1.78
N LEU A 238 1.31 -4.88 2.81
CA LEU A 238 1.17 -4.46 4.19
C LEU A 238 2.32 -5.02 5.00
N ALA A 239 2.95 -4.21 5.85
CA ALA A 239 3.97 -4.67 6.77
C ALA A 239 3.86 -3.94 8.11
N VAL A 240 3.80 -4.71 9.20
CA VAL A 240 3.87 -4.17 10.56
C VAL A 240 5.30 -4.32 11.05
N LYS A 241 5.89 -3.23 11.54
CA LYS A 241 7.23 -3.19 12.11
C LYS A 241 7.18 -3.65 13.58
N ASP A 242 7.99 -4.64 13.96
CA ASP A 242 8.11 -5.13 15.33
C ASP A 242 8.61 -4.07 16.33
#